data_8b11591d1bf8e7f3f18a35edc93a2537
#
_entry.id   8b11591d1bf8e7f3f18a35edc93a2537
#
_cell.length_a   1.000
_cell.length_b   1.000
_cell.length_c   1.000
_cell.angle_alpha   90.00
_cell.angle_beta   90.00
_cell.angle_gamma   90.00
#
_symmetry.space_group_name_H-M   'P 1'
#
loop_
_entity.id
_entity.type
_entity.pdbx_description
1 polymer ?
#
loop_
_entity_poly.entity_id
_entity_poly.type
_entity_poly.pdbx_seq_one_letter_code
_entity_poly.pdbx_strand_id
1 'polypeptide(L)'
;VDVGRDQLDESLRRDSRVVSMEQTDIRTAELQQVDFIGTDVSFISLKLILPHIYRLLKSGGRAAVLIKPQFEAGRSNLSKKGIVRDEKVRLRIRDEIAEFAQGCGFSVIGTETSPITGGDGNTEYLMCLEKR
;
A
#
# COMPACT_ATOMS: atom_id res chain seq x y z
N VAL A 1 -9.52 7.20 3.01
CA VAL A 1 -9.42 7.75 1.64
C VAL A 1 -9.52 6.61 0.65
N ASP A 2 -10.42 6.69 -0.30
CA ASP A 2 -10.64 5.66 -1.31
C ASP A 2 -11.05 6.31 -2.64
N VAL A 3 -10.48 5.86 -3.75
CA VAL A 3 -10.90 6.32 -5.08
C VAL A 3 -12.27 5.77 -5.48
N GLY A 4 -12.69 4.68 -4.86
CA GLY A 4 -13.99 4.06 -5.07
C GLY A 4 -15.15 4.76 -4.37
N ARG A 5 -16.30 4.15 -4.48
CA ARG A 5 -17.53 4.64 -3.88
C ARG A 5 -18.22 3.51 -3.11
N ASP A 6 -18.80 3.84 -1.96
CA ASP A 6 -19.54 2.89 -1.10
C ASP A 6 -18.74 1.64 -0.70
N GLN A 7 -17.41 1.80 -0.50
CA GLN A 7 -16.53 0.70 -0.13
C GLN A 7 -16.40 0.50 1.38
N LEU A 8 -16.60 1.55 2.17
CA LEU A 8 -16.43 1.49 3.62
C LEU A 8 -17.66 0.86 4.26
N ASP A 9 -17.43 -0.05 5.21
CA ASP A 9 -18.48 -0.65 6.01
C ASP A 9 -19.33 0.43 6.69
N GLU A 10 -20.65 0.24 6.69
CA GLU A 10 -21.56 1.26 7.19
C GLU A 10 -21.40 1.54 8.68
N SER A 11 -21.02 0.53 9.48
CA SER A 11 -20.74 0.71 10.90
C SER A 11 -19.58 1.68 11.14
N LEU A 12 -18.55 1.63 10.28
CA LEU A 12 -17.43 2.58 10.34
C LEU A 12 -17.84 3.95 9.81
N ARG A 13 -18.63 3.99 8.74
CA ARG A 13 -19.10 5.25 8.16
C ARG A 13 -19.94 6.07 9.15
N ARG A 14 -20.70 5.40 10.02
CA ARG A 14 -21.53 6.02 11.05
C ARG A 14 -20.77 6.44 12.30
N ASP A 15 -19.56 5.94 12.49
CA ASP A 15 -18.74 6.28 13.66
C ASP A 15 -18.26 7.73 13.53
N SER A 16 -18.55 8.56 14.54
CA SER A 16 -18.20 9.98 14.54
C SER A 16 -16.68 10.25 14.50
N ARG A 17 -15.86 9.25 14.82
CA ARG A 17 -14.40 9.34 14.77
C ARG A 17 -13.85 9.10 13.37
N VAL A 18 -14.66 8.60 12.45
CA VAL A 18 -14.25 8.23 11.09
C VAL A 18 -14.67 9.31 10.10
N VAL A 19 -13.71 9.80 9.33
CA VAL A 19 -13.96 10.68 8.19
C VAL A 19 -13.74 9.87 6.91
N SER A 20 -14.82 9.55 6.20
CA SER A 20 -14.75 8.82 4.94
C SER A 20 -14.59 9.80 3.79
N MET A 21 -13.50 9.65 3.04
CA MET A 21 -13.22 10.43 1.83
C MET A 21 -13.25 9.50 0.62
N GLU A 22 -14.41 9.42 0.00
CA GLU A 22 -14.62 8.60 -1.20
C GLU A 22 -14.33 9.37 -2.48
N GLN A 23 -14.16 8.66 -3.58
CA GLN A 23 -13.83 9.24 -4.90
C GLN A 23 -12.66 10.24 -4.78
N THR A 24 -11.73 9.95 -3.92
CA THR A 24 -10.59 10.80 -3.59
C THR A 24 -9.29 10.04 -3.83
N ASP A 25 -8.39 10.66 -4.58
CA ASP A 25 -7.06 10.15 -4.82
C ASP A 25 -6.11 10.67 -3.73
N ILE A 26 -5.44 9.76 -3.03
CA ILE A 26 -4.49 10.13 -1.97
C ILE A 26 -3.36 11.04 -2.49
N ARG A 27 -3.03 10.95 -3.77
CA ARG A 27 -1.97 11.75 -4.38
C ARG A 27 -2.29 13.24 -4.44
N THR A 28 -3.59 13.58 -4.48
CA THR A 28 -4.08 14.96 -4.56
C THR A 28 -4.82 15.41 -3.31
N ALA A 29 -5.06 14.50 -2.37
CA ALA A 29 -5.78 14.82 -1.13
C ALA A 29 -4.98 15.80 -0.27
N GLU A 30 -5.63 16.87 0.15
CA GLU A 30 -5.08 17.83 1.11
C GLU A 30 -5.49 17.42 2.52
N LEU A 31 -4.57 16.80 3.23
CA LEU A 31 -4.78 16.28 4.57
C LEU A 31 -3.70 16.79 5.52
N GLN A 32 -4.07 16.93 6.77
CA GLN A 32 -3.09 17.18 7.83
C GLN A 32 -2.22 15.94 8.01
N GLN A 33 -0.99 16.15 8.48
CA GLN A 33 -0.10 15.06 8.82
C GLN A 33 -0.66 14.21 9.95
N VAL A 34 -0.46 12.91 9.84
CA VAL A 34 -0.96 11.90 10.78
C VAL A 34 0.19 11.08 11.36
N ASP A 35 -0.09 10.37 12.44
CA ASP A 35 0.89 9.53 13.14
C ASP A 35 1.07 8.17 12.49
N PHE A 36 0.02 7.66 11.85
CA PHE A 36 0.03 6.32 11.24
C PHE A 36 -0.80 6.29 9.95
N ILE A 37 -0.30 5.55 8.96
CA ILE A 37 -1.03 5.30 7.70
C ILE A 37 -1.02 3.80 7.41
N GLY A 38 -2.19 3.21 7.22
CA GLY A 38 -2.33 1.89 6.63
C GLY A 38 -2.70 2.03 5.15
N THR A 39 -2.03 1.28 4.29
CA THR A 39 -2.23 1.39 2.83
C THR A 39 -2.47 0.03 2.22
N ASP A 40 -3.64 -0.11 1.61
CA ASP A 40 -4.03 -1.24 0.78
C ASP A 40 -4.64 -0.67 -0.51
N VAL A 41 -3.86 -0.65 -1.58
CA VAL A 41 -4.28 -0.09 -2.86
C VAL A 41 -4.17 -1.15 -3.97
N SER A 42 -5.05 -1.05 -4.95
CA SER A 42 -5.12 -1.97 -6.09
C SER A 42 -4.99 -1.21 -7.41
N PHE A 43 -4.48 -1.89 -8.42
CA PHE A 43 -4.36 -1.38 -9.79
C PHE A 43 -3.45 -0.15 -9.94
N ILE A 44 -2.53 0.04 -9.00
CA ILE A 44 -1.55 1.12 -9.03
C ILE A 44 -0.26 0.65 -8.35
N SER A 45 0.88 1.15 -8.82
CA SER A 45 2.17 0.87 -8.16
C SER A 45 2.30 1.67 -6.87
N LEU A 46 2.83 1.03 -5.82
CA LEU A 46 3.20 1.71 -4.58
C LEU A 46 4.25 2.81 -4.81
N LYS A 47 5.04 2.74 -5.88
CA LYS A 47 6.00 3.79 -6.23
C LYS A 47 5.33 5.14 -6.48
N LEU A 48 4.07 5.13 -6.93
CA LEU A 48 3.28 6.36 -7.13
C LEU A 48 2.64 6.85 -5.83
N ILE A 49 2.51 6.01 -4.84
CA ILE A 49 1.81 6.30 -3.57
C ILE A 49 2.77 6.66 -2.44
N LEU A 50 3.90 5.97 -2.33
CA LEU A 50 4.84 6.13 -1.22
C LEU A 50 5.33 7.57 -0.99
N PRO A 51 5.62 8.40 -2.01
CA PRO A 51 6.01 9.79 -1.78
C PRO A 51 4.91 10.59 -1.08
N HIS A 52 3.64 10.31 -1.37
CA HIS A 52 2.50 10.97 -0.74
C HIS A 52 2.26 10.49 0.69
N ILE A 53 2.48 9.20 0.96
CA ILE A 53 2.45 8.65 2.31
C ILE A 53 3.54 9.33 3.16
N TYR A 54 4.74 9.49 2.61
CA TYR A 54 5.82 10.18 3.29
C TYR A 54 5.43 11.62 3.66
N ARG A 55 4.85 12.35 2.71
CA ARG A 55 4.38 13.72 2.92
C ARG A 55 3.34 13.83 4.02
N LEU A 56 2.42 12.85 4.09
CA LEU A 56 1.29 12.87 5.03
C LEU A 56 1.63 12.34 6.42
N LEU A 57 2.79 11.73 6.61
CA LEU A 57 3.23 11.30 7.95
C LEU A 57 3.97 12.41 8.68
N LYS A 58 3.73 12.52 9.97
CA LYS A 58 4.59 13.28 10.87
C LYS A 58 5.96 12.61 10.98
N SER A 59 6.99 13.38 11.33
CA SER A 59 8.30 12.82 11.69
C SER A 59 8.14 11.81 12.83
N GLY A 60 8.75 10.64 12.68
CA GLY A 60 8.58 9.53 13.62
C GLY A 60 7.31 8.71 13.38
N GLY A 61 6.44 9.15 12.49
CA GLY A 61 5.23 8.42 12.12
C GLY A 61 5.53 7.15 11.35
N ARG A 62 4.62 6.21 11.38
CA ARG A 62 4.78 4.89 10.78
C ARG A 62 3.70 4.60 9.74
N ALA A 63 4.05 3.76 8.78
CA ALA A 63 3.12 3.25 7.79
C ALA A 63 3.21 1.73 7.70
N ALA A 64 2.07 1.08 7.53
CA ALA A 64 1.99 -0.30 7.12
C ALA A 64 1.46 -0.32 5.68
N VAL A 65 2.25 -0.86 4.76
CA VAL A 65 1.87 -0.93 3.35
C VAL A 65 1.78 -2.37 2.89
N LEU A 66 0.78 -2.67 2.10
CA LEU A 66 0.58 -3.98 1.52
C LEU A 66 1.17 -3.98 0.10
N ILE A 67 2.20 -4.78 -0.11
CA ILE A 67 2.83 -4.97 -1.41
C ILE A 67 2.07 -6.05 -2.16
N LYS A 68 1.54 -5.70 -3.31
CA LYS A 68 0.79 -6.60 -4.20
C LYS A 68 1.58 -6.81 -5.49
N PRO A 69 2.35 -7.89 -5.60
CA PRO A 69 3.20 -8.13 -6.78
C PRO A 69 2.43 -8.12 -8.09
N GLN A 70 1.16 -8.51 -8.08
CA GLN A 70 0.31 -8.51 -9.27
C GLN A 70 0.12 -7.12 -9.89
N PHE A 71 0.31 -6.05 -9.12
CA PHE A 71 0.23 -4.67 -9.62
C PHE A 71 1.59 -3.99 -9.81
N GLU A 72 2.67 -4.74 -9.60
CA GLU A 72 4.06 -4.26 -9.73
C GLU A 72 4.84 -4.98 -10.84
N ALA A 73 4.45 -6.21 -11.17
CA ALA A 73 5.26 -7.13 -11.97
C ALA A 73 5.23 -6.89 -13.49
N GLY A 74 4.25 -6.13 -13.99
CA GLY A 74 3.99 -6.05 -15.42
C GLY A 74 3.30 -7.31 -15.97
N ARG A 75 2.65 -7.19 -17.13
CA ARG A 75 1.80 -8.24 -17.72
C ARG A 75 2.55 -9.54 -18.04
N SER A 76 3.81 -9.44 -18.46
CA SER A 76 4.60 -10.62 -18.86
C SER A 76 4.85 -11.60 -17.71
N ASN A 77 4.78 -11.14 -16.47
CA ASN A 77 4.98 -11.96 -15.27
C ASN A 77 3.67 -12.47 -14.65
N LEU A 78 2.54 -12.19 -15.28
CA LEU A 78 1.23 -12.61 -14.79
C LEU A 78 0.73 -13.83 -15.56
N SER A 79 0.09 -14.76 -14.83
CA SER A 79 -0.69 -15.83 -15.43
C SER A 79 -1.96 -15.26 -16.08
N LYS A 80 -2.71 -16.10 -16.81
CA LYS A 80 -4.01 -15.73 -17.40
C LYS A 80 -5.01 -15.24 -16.35
N LYS A 81 -4.85 -15.68 -15.10
CA LYS A 81 -5.69 -15.27 -13.96
C LYS A 81 -5.15 -14.04 -13.22
N GLY A 82 -4.08 -13.41 -13.69
CA GLY A 82 -3.49 -12.25 -13.03
C GLY A 82 -2.65 -12.61 -11.80
N ILE A 83 -2.08 -13.80 -11.75
CA ILE A 83 -1.29 -14.27 -10.60
C ILE A 83 0.20 -14.25 -10.94
N VAL A 84 1.01 -13.70 -10.02
CA VAL A 84 2.47 -13.79 -10.07
C VAL A 84 2.89 -15.09 -9.39
N ARG A 85 3.18 -16.12 -10.17
CA ARG A 85 3.52 -17.47 -9.67
C ARG A 85 4.99 -17.64 -9.32
N ASP A 86 5.88 -16.91 -9.98
CA ASP A 86 7.31 -17.01 -9.76
C ASP A 86 7.72 -16.31 -8.47
N GLU A 87 8.16 -17.10 -7.50
CA GLU A 87 8.64 -16.58 -6.21
C GLU A 87 9.81 -15.60 -6.37
N LYS A 88 10.72 -15.87 -7.32
CA LYS A 88 11.85 -14.96 -7.56
C LYS A 88 11.38 -13.57 -8.01
N VAL A 89 10.35 -13.52 -8.84
CA VAL A 89 9.74 -12.25 -9.27
C VAL A 89 9.10 -11.54 -8.09
N ARG A 90 8.36 -12.26 -7.25
CA ARG A 90 7.73 -11.66 -6.06
C ARG A 90 8.74 -11.09 -5.09
N LEU A 91 9.81 -11.82 -4.79
CA LEU A 91 10.86 -11.37 -3.88
C LEU A 91 11.62 -10.16 -4.43
N ARG A 92 11.90 -10.16 -5.74
CA ARG A 92 12.50 -9.00 -6.40
C ARG A 92 11.64 -7.76 -6.26
N ILE A 93 10.33 -7.88 -6.47
CA ILE A 93 9.38 -6.77 -6.33
C ILE A 93 9.36 -6.26 -4.88
N ARG A 94 9.29 -7.16 -3.91
CA ARG A 94 9.37 -6.80 -2.49
C ARG A 94 10.62 -5.96 -2.20
N ASP A 95 11.77 -6.38 -2.70
CA ASP A 95 13.04 -5.70 -2.46
C ASP A 95 13.12 -4.37 -3.20
N GLU A 96 12.60 -4.29 -4.42
CA GLU A 96 12.50 -3.04 -5.18
C GLU A 96 11.62 -2.00 -4.49
N ILE A 97 10.50 -2.42 -3.92
CA ILE A 97 9.62 -1.50 -3.16
C ILE A 97 10.30 -1.02 -1.88
N ALA A 98 11.00 -1.92 -1.17
CA ALA A 98 11.78 -1.55 0.01
C ALA A 98 12.86 -0.50 -0.33
N GLU A 99 13.61 -0.73 -1.40
CA GLU A 99 14.63 0.21 -1.86
C GLU A 99 14.02 1.55 -2.26
N PHE A 100 12.90 1.54 -2.97
CA PHE A 100 12.19 2.75 -3.35
C PHE A 100 11.71 3.53 -2.11
N ALA A 101 11.18 2.83 -1.11
CA ALA A 101 10.75 3.47 0.14
C ALA A 101 11.92 4.14 0.86
N GLN A 102 13.07 3.49 0.91
CA GLN A 102 14.29 4.09 1.47
C GLN A 102 14.70 5.34 0.70
N GLY A 103 14.60 5.32 -0.61
CA GLY A 103 14.85 6.49 -1.46
C GLY A 103 13.89 7.65 -1.19
N CYS A 104 12.68 7.39 -0.72
CA CYS A 104 11.73 8.42 -0.28
C CYS A 104 12.09 9.03 1.08
N GLY A 105 12.97 8.41 1.84
CA GLY A 105 13.36 8.84 3.18
C GLY A 105 12.85 7.94 4.31
N PHE A 106 12.15 6.86 4.00
CA PHE A 106 11.71 5.90 5.01
C PHE A 106 12.83 5.00 5.52
N SER A 107 12.71 4.58 6.76
CA SER A 107 13.37 3.37 7.26
C SER A 107 12.42 2.20 7.13
N VAL A 108 12.89 1.09 6.59
CA VAL A 108 12.14 -0.16 6.55
C VAL A 108 12.32 -0.87 7.88
N ILE A 109 11.26 -0.92 8.68
CA ILE A 109 11.29 -1.54 10.02
C ILE A 109 11.25 -3.07 9.90
N GLY A 110 10.43 -3.58 8.98
CA GLY A 110 10.31 -5.01 8.75
C GLY A 110 9.40 -5.29 7.56
N THR A 111 9.53 -6.51 7.05
CA THR A 111 8.71 -7.01 5.94
C THR A 111 8.37 -8.46 6.20
N GLU A 112 7.11 -8.81 6.05
CA GLU A 112 6.61 -10.17 6.23
C GLU A 112 5.67 -10.56 5.10
N THR A 113 5.60 -11.85 4.81
CA THR A 113 4.54 -12.38 3.94
C THR A 113 3.20 -12.22 4.64
N SER A 114 2.23 -11.67 3.92
CA SER A 114 0.87 -11.56 4.47
C SER A 114 0.30 -12.94 4.80
N PRO A 115 -0.32 -13.12 5.97
CA PRO A 115 -0.94 -14.39 6.34
C PRO A 115 -2.18 -14.72 5.50
N ILE A 116 -2.73 -13.73 4.82
CA ILE A 116 -3.85 -13.92 3.87
C ILE A 116 -3.37 -13.61 2.47
N THR A 117 -3.86 -14.37 1.50
CA THR A 117 -3.58 -14.11 0.08
C THR A 117 -4.53 -13.04 -0.44
N GLY A 118 -4.10 -12.33 -1.49
CA GLY A 118 -4.96 -11.44 -2.24
C GLY A 118 -6.02 -12.19 -3.03
N GLY A 119 -6.88 -11.46 -3.71
CA GLY A 119 -7.82 -12.02 -4.66
C GLY A 119 -7.10 -12.94 -5.65
N ASP A 120 -7.75 -13.99 -6.09
CA ASP A 120 -7.19 -15.00 -7.01
C ASP A 120 -5.99 -15.79 -6.48
N GLY A 121 -5.64 -15.66 -5.20
CA GLY A 121 -4.59 -16.41 -4.55
C GLY A 121 -3.19 -15.81 -4.67
N ASN A 122 -3.07 -14.52 -5.01
CA ASN A 122 -1.78 -13.84 -5.04
C ASN A 122 -1.14 -13.75 -3.65
N THR A 123 0.15 -14.07 -3.58
CA THR A 123 0.96 -13.83 -2.37
C THR A 123 1.28 -12.34 -2.28
N GLU A 124 1.03 -11.75 -1.11
CA GLU A 124 1.27 -10.35 -0.83
C GLU A 124 2.18 -10.18 0.38
N TYR A 125 2.78 -9.01 0.54
CA TYR A 125 3.72 -8.74 1.63
C TYR A 125 3.31 -7.50 2.40
N LEU A 126 3.46 -7.57 3.73
CA LEU A 126 3.31 -6.41 4.60
C LEU A 126 4.67 -5.80 4.87
N MET A 127 4.78 -4.50 4.69
CA MET A 127 6.00 -3.75 4.97
C MET A 127 5.69 -2.63 5.96
N CYS A 128 6.44 -2.59 7.06
CA CYS A 128 6.36 -1.51 8.03
C CYS A 128 7.46 -0.48 7.77
N LEU A 129 7.06 0.78 7.68
CA LEU A 129 7.93 1.91 7.37
C LEU A 129 7.88 2.94 8.50
N GLU A 130 8.96 3.67 8.70
CA GLU A 130 9.03 4.80 9.63
C GLU A 130 9.61 6.01 8.91
N LYS A 131 8.95 7.15 9.07
CA LYS A 131 9.47 8.43 8.60
C LYS A 131 10.43 9.02 9.64
N ARG A 132 11.66 9.15 9.27
CA ARG A 132 12.68 9.78 10.12
C ARG A 132 12.78 11.29 9.90
#